data_971b5d75f027347a289eae03528c63b5
#
_entry.id   971b5d75f027347a289eae03528c63b5
#
_cell.length_a   1.000
_cell.length_b   1.000
_cell.length_c   1.000
_cell.angle_alpha   90.00
_cell.angle_beta   90.00
_cell.angle_gamma   90.00
#
_symmetry.space_group_name_H-M   'P 1'
#
loop_
_entity.id
_entity.type
_entity.pdbx_description
1 polymer ?
#
loop_
_entity_poly.entity_id
_entity_poly.type
_entity_poly.pdbx_seq_one_letter_code
_entity_poly.pdbx_strand_id
1 'polypeptide(L)'
;AASDVYKRQALLIFTLIVAAYVITGGIKGVLYTDALQAVIMFACMLFLLFWFYHIMDMGFIEANQKLTDIAPMVPERFKALGHQGWTAMPISGSPQWYTLVTSLILGVGIGCLAQPQLVVRFMMVESTKQLNRGVLIGCVFLIVTVGAIYHVGALSNLFFLKTEGVVASEAVKDMDKIIPLFINKAMPEWFGAVFMLCILSASMSTLS
;
A
#
# COMPACT_ATOMS: atom_id res chain seq x y z
N ALA A 1 -29.57 -4.51 -0.50
CA ALA A 1 -30.19 -4.50 0.85
C ALA A 1 -29.49 -5.49 1.84
N ALA A 2 -29.46 -6.82 1.59
CA ALA A 2 -28.78 -7.75 2.53
C ALA A 2 -27.28 -7.49 2.65
N SER A 3 -26.57 -7.25 1.56
CA SER A 3 -25.13 -6.93 1.52
C SER A 3 -24.79 -5.70 2.36
N ASP A 4 -25.67 -4.69 2.42
CA ASP A 4 -25.41 -3.46 3.17
C ASP A 4 -25.61 -3.66 4.67
N VAL A 5 -26.53 -4.54 5.07
CA VAL A 5 -26.74 -4.93 6.46
C VAL A 5 -25.51 -5.65 7.00
N TYR A 6 -24.97 -6.63 6.27
CA TYR A 6 -23.75 -7.35 6.65
C TYR A 6 -22.54 -6.43 6.74
N LYS A 7 -22.38 -5.49 5.81
CA LYS A 7 -21.31 -4.47 5.88
C LYS A 7 -21.41 -3.63 7.15
N ARG A 8 -22.59 -3.13 7.48
CA ARG A 8 -22.80 -2.33 8.70
C ARG A 8 -22.53 -3.14 9.97
N GLN A 9 -22.97 -4.39 10.02
CA GLN A 9 -22.70 -5.26 11.15
C GLN A 9 -21.20 -5.54 11.30
N ALA A 10 -20.50 -5.84 10.20
CA ALA A 10 -19.07 -6.07 10.22
C ALA A 10 -18.30 -4.82 10.69
N LEU A 11 -18.66 -3.64 10.21
CA LEU A 11 -18.08 -2.37 10.65
C LEU A 11 -18.34 -2.10 12.13
N LEU A 12 -19.53 -2.40 12.63
CA LEU A 12 -19.88 -2.20 14.04
C LEU A 12 -19.06 -3.13 14.95
N ILE A 13 -18.98 -4.42 14.58
CA ILE A 13 -18.17 -5.40 15.33
C ILE A 13 -16.70 -4.96 15.35
N PHE A 14 -16.17 -4.56 14.17
CA PHE A 14 -14.80 -4.09 14.04
C PHE A 14 -14.53 -2.86 14.89
N THR A 15 -15.42 -1.86 14.88
CA THR A 15 -15.32 -0.65 15.70
C THR A 15 -15.38 -0.96 17.19
N LEU A 16 -16.23 -1.90 17.62
CA LEU A 16 -16.30 -2.32 19.01
C LEU A 16 -15.03 -3.00 19.49
N ILE A 17 -14.40 -3.84 18.65
CA ILE A 17 -13.12 -4.48 18.96
C ILE A 17 -12.03 -3.41 19.13
N VAL A 18 -11.94 -2.45 18.18
CA VAL A 18 -10.98 -1.34 18.28
C VAL A 18 -11.20 -0.53 19.53
N ALA A 19 -12.44 -0.10 19.79
CA ALA A 19 -12.79 0.66 20.98
C ALA A 19 -12.44 -0.09 22.28
N ALA A 20 -12.71 -1.39 22.34
CA ALA A 20 -12.41 -2.20 23.51
C ALA A 20 -10.91 -2.22 23.84
N TYR A 21 -10.01 -2.47 22.88
CA TYR A 21 -8.59 -2.50 23.18
C TYR A 21 -7.99 -1.12 23.39
N VAL A 22 -8.52 -0.07 22.74
CA VAL A 22 -8.09 1.32 22.96
C VAL A 22 -8.46 1.78 24.37
N ILE A 23 -9.71 1.51 24.82
CA ILE A 23 -10.18 1.89 26.14
C ILE A 23 -9.43 1.12 27.24
N THR A 24 -9.25 -0.18 27.08
CA THR A 24 -8.61 -1.02 28.10
C THR A 24 -7.09 -0.90 28.12
N GLY A 25 -6.45 -0.77 26.97
CA GLY A 25 -5.00 -0.73 26.82
C GLY A 25 -4.40 0.68 26.94
N GLY A 26 -5.21 1.72 26.77
CA GLY A 26 -4.75 3.10 26.72
C GLY A 26 -3.67 3.30 25.65
N ILE A 27 -2.93 4.39 25.78
CA ILE A 27 -1.90 4.78 24.80
C ILE A 27 -0.78 3.73 24.63
N LYS A 28 -0.38 3.05 25.72
CA LYS A 28 0.65 1.99 25.67
C LYS A 28 0.12 0.77 24.92
N GLY A 29 -1.12 0.37 25.17
CA GLY A 29 -1.75 -0.74 24.45
C GLY A 29 -1.84 -0.48 22.95
N VAL A 30 -2.22 0.71 22.55
CA VAL A 30 -2.27 1.15 21.15
C VAL A 30 -0.89 1.06 20.50
N LEU A 31 0.17 1.54 21.15
CA LEU A 31 1.53 1.48 20.59
C LEU A 31 2.03 0.04 20.37
N TYR A 32 1.72 -0.88 21.29
CA TYR A 32 2.10 -2.29 21.13
C TYR A 32 1.29 -2.97 20.03
N THR A 33 0.01 -2.71 19.94
CA THR A 33 -0.82 -3.26 18.85
C THR A 33 -0.40 -2.71 17.49
N ASP A 34 -0.12 -1.42 17.38
CA ASP A 34 0.40 -0.79 16.16
C ASP A 34 1.74 -1.40 15.73
N ALA A 35 2.66 -1.64 16.67
CA ALA A 35 3.94 -2.27 16.37
C ALA A 35 3.77 -3.71 15.83
N LEU A 36 2.88 -4.50 16.44
CA LEU A 36 2.56 -5.85 15.96
C LEU A 36 1.95 -5.82 14.57
N GLN A 37 1.00 -4.93 14.34
CA GLN A 37 0.34 -4.75 13.05
C GLN A 37 1.33 -4.30 11.97
N ALA A 38 2.26 -3.41 12.30
CA ALA A 38 3.32 -3.00 11.40
C ALA A 38 4.21 -4.17 10.97
N VAL A 39 4.58 -5.06 11.90
CA VAL A 39 5.36 -6.28 11.58
C VAL A 39 4.58 -7.21 10.63
N ILE A 40 3.28 -7.41 10.87
CA ILE A 40 2.41 -8.22 10.01
C ILE A 40 2.35 -7.62 8.60
N MET A 41 2.11 -6.31 8.48
CA MET A 41 2.08 -5.62 7.20
C MET A 41 3.42 -5.72 6.47
N PHE A 42 4.53 -5.51 7.16
CA PHE A 42 5.86 -5.60 6.59
C PHE A 42 6.15 -7.00 6.01
N ALA A 43 5.88 -8.04 6.79
CA ALA A 43 6.06 -9.42 6.34
C ALA A 43 5.16 -9.77 5.15
N CYS A 44 3.91 -9.32 5.17
CA CYS A 44 2.94 -9.53 4.10
C CYS A 44 3.38 -8.85 2.79
N MET A 45 3.87 -7.61 2.86
CA MET A 45 4.34 -6.87 1.68
C MET A 45 5.61 -7.47 1.09
N LEU A 46 6.55 -7.88 1.91
CA LEU A 46 7.75 -8.59 1.44
C LEU A 46 7.39 -9.92 0.78
N PHE A 47 6.49 -10.69 1.38
CA PHE A 47 6.02 -11.94 0.79
C PHE A 47 5.38 -11.71 -0.58
N LEU A 48 4.48 -10.71 -0.68
CA LEU A 48 3.82 -10.35 -1.93
C LEU A 48 4.83 -10.00 -3.03
N LEU A 49 5.85 -9.22 -2.69
CA LEU A 49 6.90 -8.80 -3.62
C LEU A 49 7.73 -10.00 -4.09
N PHE A 50 8.25 -10.82 -3.17
CA PHE A 50 9.05 -11.99 -3.52
C PHE A 50 8.26 -13.03 -4.29
N TRP A 51 7.00 -13.26 -3.91
CA TRP A 51 6.12 -14.19 -4.61
C TRP A 51 5.82 -13.75 -6.04
N PHE A 52 5.69 -12.45 -6.28
CA PHE A 52 5.54 -11.92 -7.63
C PHE A 52 6.71 -12.35 -8.53
N TYR A 53 7.94 -12.12 -8.08
CA TYR A 53 9.13 -12.51 -8.85
C TYR A 53 9.22 -14.02 -9.06
N HIS A 54 8.83 -14.79 -8.07
CA HIS A 54 8.79 -16.26 -8.16
C HIS A 54 7.79 -16.74 -9.23
N ILE A 55 6.57 -16.21 -9.27
CA ILE A 55 5.55 -16.63 -10.25
C ILE A 55 5.90 -16.18 -11.65
N MET A 56 6.44 -14.98 -11.78
CA MET A 56 6.78 -14.43 -13.09
C MET A 56 8.06 -15.02 -13.66
N ASP A 57 8.84 -15.71 -12.82
CA ASP A 57 10.16 -16.28 -13.17
C ASP A 57 11.09 -15.24 -13.82
N MET A 58 11.14 -14.05 -13.21
CA MET A 58 11.88 -12.89 -13.71
C MET A 58 12.72 -12.27 -12.60
N GLY A 59 13.92 -11.79 -12.97
CA GLY A 59 14.74 -10.99 -12.05
C GLY A 59 14.25 -9.54 -11.94
N PHE A 60 14.70 -8.83 -10.91
CA PHE A 60 14.34 -7.44 -10.65
C PHE A 60 14.63 -6.52 -11.85
N ILE A 61 15.81 -6.67 -12.48
CA ILE A 61 16.22 -5.85 -13.61
C ILE A 61 15.35 -6.16 -14.85
N GLU A 62 15.12 -7.43 -15.13
CA GLU A 62 14.31 -7.88 -16.25
C GLU A 62 12.85 -7.40 -16.14
N ALA A 63 12.26 -7.49 -14.95
CA ALA A 63 10.90 -7.03 -14.72
C ALA A 63 10.76 -5.51 -14.94
N ASN A 64 11.72 -4.71 -14.46
CA ASN A 64 11.72 -3.27 -14.71
C ASN A 64 11.94 -2.93 -16.20
N GLN A 65 12.79 -3.69 -16.91
CA GLN A 65 12.96 -3.54 -18.35
C GLN A 65 11.64 -3.80 -19.08
N LYS A 66 10.99 -4.92 -18.80
CA LYS A 66 9.68 -5.26 -19.39
C LYS A 66 8.61 -4.22 -19.05
N LEU A 67 8.60 -3.64 -17.84
CA LEU A 67 7.73 -2.52 -17.52
C LEU A 67 8.00 -1.28 -18.38
N THR A 68 9.25 -1.04 -18.74
CA THR A 68 9.61 0.06 -19.64
C THR A 68 9.15 -0.24 -21.06
N ASP A 69 9.33 -1.48 -21.52
CA ASP A 69 8.97 -1.91 -22.87
C ASP A 69 7.45 -1.82 -23.13
N ILE A 70 6.62 -2.00 -22.11
CA ILE A 70 5.15 -1.87 -22.24
C ILE A 70 4.65 -0.41 -22.08
N ALA A 71 5.51 0.58 -21.94
CA ALA A 71 5.10 1.99 -21.88
C ALA A 71 4.19 2.44 -23.03
N PRO A 72 4.34 1.99 -24.29
CA PRO A 72 3.41 2.30 -25.39
C PRO A 72 1.97 1.83 -25.14
N MET A 73 1.78 0.81 -24.28
CA MET A 73 0.47 0.23 -23.95
C MET A 73 -0.29 1.01 -22.86
N VAL A 74 0.26 2.13 -22.40
CA VAL A 74 -0.46 3.03 -21.49
C VAL A 74 -1.75 3.51 -22.15
N PRO A 75 -2.92 3.35 -21.52
CA PRO A 75 -4.19 3.79 -22.08
C PRO A 75 -4.20 5.29 -22.39
N GLU A 76 -4.84 5.69 -23.48
CA GLU A 76 -4.87 7.07 -23.95
C GLU A 76 -5.39 8.06 -22.89
N ARG A 77 -6.34 7.63 -22.06
CA ARG A 77 -6.87 8.43 -20.94
C ARG A 77 -5.79 8.85 -19.94
N PHE A 78 -4.74 8.01 -19.73
CA PHE A 78 -3.62 8.34 -18.84
C PHE A 78 -2.53 9.12 -19.57
N LYS A 79 -2.29 8.83 -20.85
CA LYS A 79 -1.37 9.63 -21.68
C LYS A 79 -1.84 11.08 -21.77
N ALA A 80 -3.14 11.32 -21.91
CA ALA A 80 -3.72 12.64 -21.89
C ALA A 80 -3.46 13.42 -20.58
N LEU A 81 -3.29 12.72 -19.46
CA LEU A 81 -2.94 13.29 -18.16
C LEU A 81 -1.41 13.49 -17.98
N GLY A 82 -0.60 13.01 -18.92
CA GLY A 82 0.86 13.12 -18.89
C GLY A 82 1.61 11.87 -18.42
N HIS A 83 0.95 10.71 -18.37
CA HIS A 83 1.59 9.44 -18.01
C HIS A 83 2.47 8.95 -19.17
N GLN A 84 3.76 8.68 -18.90
CA GLN A 84 4.73 8.23 -19.92
C GLN A 84 5.10 6.73 -19.82
N GLY A 85 4.63 6.04 -18.79
CA GLY A 85 4.98 4.66 -18.52
C GLY A 85 5.12 4.41 -17.02
N TRP A 86 5.19 3.16 -16.62
CA TRP A 86 5.24 2.77 -15.19
C TRP A 86 6.60 2.95 -14.54
N THR A 87 7.66 3.16 -15.34
CA THR A 87 9.04 3.40 -14.90
C THR A 87 9.51 4.82 -15.14
N ALA A 88 8.69 5.66 -15.78
CA ALA A 88 9.02 7.04 -16.13
C ALA A 88 8.24 8.04 -15.28
N MET A 89 8.84 9.20 -15.02
CA MET A 89 8.13 10.32 -14.40
C MET A 89 7.11 10.90 -15.39
N PRO A 90 5.96 11.40 -14.91
CA PRO A 90 5.00 12.10 -15.76
C PRO A 90 5.62 13.33 -16.45
N ILE A 91 5.02 13.75 -17.57
CA ILE A 91 5.43 14.96 -18.28
C ILE A 91 5.39 16.14 -17.31
N SER A 92 6.50 16.89 -17.21
CA SER A 92 6.60 18.07 -16.33
C SER A 92 5.51 19.09 -16.66
N GLY A 93 4.81 19.56 -15.62
CA GLY A 93 3.69 20.50 -15.77
C GLY A 93 2.36 19.86 -16.19
N SER A 94 2.30 18.54 -16.38
CA SER A 94 1.05 17.84 -16.65
C SER A 94 0.18 17.71 -15.40
N PRO A 95 -1.14 17.45 -15.52
CA PRO A 95 -2.01 17.21 -14.38
C PRO A 95 -1.52 16.09 -13.46
N GLN A 96 -0.98 15.02 -14.01
CA GLN A 96 -0.44 13.91 -13.24
C GLN A 96 0.86 14.28 -12.53
N TRP A 97 1.71 15.09 -13.14
CA TRP A 97 2.92 15.61 -12.50
C TRP A 97 2.57 16.46 -11.27
N TYR A 98 1.59 17.38 -11.40
CA TYR A 98 1.12 18.15 -10.26
C TYR A 98 0.54 17.26 -9.16
N THR A 99 -0.27 16.25 -9.50
CA THR A 99 -0.79 15.30 -8.51
C THR A 99 0.33 14.58 -7.79
N LEU A 100 1.35 14.10 -8.50
CA LEU A 100 2.48 13.40 -7.91
C LEU A 100 3.30 14.32 -7.00
N VAL A 101 3.73 15.48 -7.51
CA VAL A 101 4.67 16.37 -6.80
C VAL A 101 3.96 17.17 -5.71
N THR A 102 2.81 17.78 -6.00
CA THR A 102 2.14 18.64 -5.01
C THR A 102 1.31 17.83 -4.02
N SER A 103 0.45 16.93 -4.50
CA SER A 103 -0.45 16.19 -3.59
C SER A 103 0.26 15.05 -2.86
N LEU A 104 1.01 14.20 -3.57
CA LEU A 104 1.63 13.04 -2.93
C LEU A 104 2.94 13.41 -2.20
N ILE A 105 3.89 14.06 -2.87
CA ILE A 105 5.20 14.34 -2.25
C ILE A 105 5.07 15.45 -1.20
N LEU A 106 4.50 16.60 -1.56
CA LEU A 106 4.39 17.72 -0.63
C LEU A 106 3.21 17.56 0.33
N GLY A 107 2.00 17.29 -0.18
CA GLY A 107 0.80 17.20 0.65
C GLY A 107 0.83 16.03 1.61
N VAL A 108 1.07 14.82 1.12
CA VAL A 108 1.14 13.62 1.97
C VAL A 108 2.48 13.54 2.68
N GLY A 109 3.61 13.69 1.99
CA GLY A 109 4.94 13.53 2.58
C GLY A 109 5.23 14.54 3.68
N ILE A 110 5.07 15.85 3.42
CA ILE A 110 5.30 16.90 4.42
C ILE A 110 4.09 17.03 5.35
N GLY A 111 2.86 16.94 4.81
CA GLY A 111 1.64 17.08 5.59
C GLY A 111 1.49 16.05 6.70
N CYS A 112 1.98 14.82 6.51
CA CYS A 112 2.00 13.82 7.56
C CYS A 112 2.78 14.26 8.82
N LEU A 113 3.82 15.05 8.67
CA LEU A 113 4.62 15.54 9.81
C LEU A 113 3.82 16.47 10.73
N ALA A 114 2.81 17.13 10.21
CA ALA A 114 1.94 18.05 10.97
C ALA A 114 0.75 17.33 11.64
N GLN A 115 0.59 16.05 11.49
CA GLN A 115 -0.53 15.30 12.09
C GLN A 115 -0.38 15.25 13.62
N PRO A 116 -1.42 15.61 14.39
CA PRO A 116 -1.38 15.64 15.85
C PRO A 116 -0.96 14.31 16.49
N GLN A 117 -1.40 13.19 15.92
CA GLN A 117 -1.06 11.85 16.40
C GLN A 117 0.45 11.54 16.30
N LEU A 118 1.15 12.02 15.26
CA LEU A 118 2.60 11.88 15.17
C LEU A 118 3.31 12.76 16.17
N VAL A 119 2.85 14.01 16.33
CA VAL A 119 3.41 14.95 17.32
C VAL A 119 3.29 14.37 18.73
N VAL A 120 2.14 13.84 19.12
CA VAL A 120 1.94 13.20 20.43
C VAL A 120 2.89 12.01 20.60
N ARG A 121 3.08 11.18 19.59
CA ARG A 121 4.03 10.04 19.65
C ARG A 121 5.46 10.51 19.85
N PHE A 122 5.88 11.58 19.18
CA PHE A 122 7.22 12.15 19.39
C PHE A 122 7.40 12.75 20.80
N MET A 123 6.37 13.34 21.38
CA MET A 123 6.42 13.88 22.74
C MET A 123 6.53 12.80 23.83
N MET A 124 6.18 11.54 23.53
CA MET A 124 6.26 10.44 24.49
C MET A 124 7.65 9.76 24.51
N VAL A 125 8.58 10.17 23.65
CA VAL A 125 9.92 9.57 23.58
C VAL A 125 10.80 10.13 24.71
N GLU A 126 11.43 9.25 25.48
CA GLU A 126 12.22 9.61 26.67
C GLU A 126 13.56 10.30 26.37
N SER A 127 14.11 10.09 25.15
CA SER A 127 15.41 10.67 24.79
C SER A 127 15.56 10.88 23.28
N THR A 128 16.37 11.90 22.91
CA THR A 128 16.71 12.19 21.51
C THR A 128 17.38 10.99 20.80
N LYS A 129 18.13 10.16 21.54
CA LYS A 129 18.74 8.96 20.98
C LYS A 129 17.70 7.92 20.55
N GLN A 130 16.68 7.71 21.40
CA GLN A 130 15.57 6.82 21.06
C GLN A 130 14.74 7.38 19.91
N LEU A 131 14.50 8.69 19.87
CA LEU A 131 13.81 9.36 18.77
C LEU A 131 14.53 9.13 17.45
N ASN A 132 15.83 9.42 17.37
CA ASN A 132 16.61 9.25 16.14
C ASN A 132 16.64 7.79 15.66
N ARG A 133 16.72 6.85 16.59
CA ARG A 133 16.65 5.41 16.26
C ARG A 133 15.28 5.03 15.73
N GLY A 134 14.20 5.54 16.34
CA GLY A 134 12.83 5.31 15.90
C GLY A 134 12.58 5.88 14.50
N VAL A 135 13.06 7.08 14.22
CA VAL A 135 12.97 7.72 12.90
C VAL A 135 13.72 6.89 11.85
N LEU A 136 14.94 6.43 12.13
CA LEU A 136 15.70 5.61 11.19
C LEU A 136 14.98 4.29 10.86
N ILE A 137 14.48 3.58 11.88
CA ILE A 137 13.72 2.34 11.70
C ILE A 137 12.44 2.62 10.91
N GLY A 138 11.72 3.69 11.24
CA GLY A 138 10.52 4.11 10.54
C GLY A 138 10.77 4.45 9.07
N CYS A 139 11.87 5.13 8.75
CA CYS A 139 12.25 5.43 7.36
C CYS A 139 12.51 4.14 6.56
N VAL A 140 13.28 3.20 7.11
CA VAL A 140 13.53 1.90 6.45
C VAL A 140 12.23 1.14 6.24
N PHE A 141 11.38 1.09 7.27
CA PHE A 141 10.07 0.47 7.19
C PHE A 141 9.20 1.07 6.07
N LEU A 142 9.11 2.40 6.00
CA LEU A 142 8.33 3.11 4.98
C LEU A 142 8.88 2.88 3.57
N ILE A 143 10.20 2.95 3.37
CA ILE A 143 10.83 2.70 2.07
C ILE A 143 10.50 1.28 1.58
N VAL A 144 10.60 0.30 2.46
CA VAL A 144 10.34 -1.10 2.08
C VAL A 144 8.85 -1.34 1.85
N THR A 145 7.98 -0.95 2.77
CA THR A 145 6.54 -1.25 2.65
C THR A 145 5.87 -0.46 1.54
N VAL A 146 6.08 0.85 1.49
CA VAL A 146 5.49 1.71 0.47
C VAL A 146 6.12 1.42 -0.90
N GLY A 147 7.45 1.25 -0.94
CA GLY A 147 8.15 0.87 -2.15
C GLY A 147 7.67 -0.48 -2.71
N ALA A 148 7.49 -1.50 -1.86
CA ALA A 148 6.96 -2.79 -2.28
C ALA A 148 5.54 -2.68 -2.85
N ILE A 149 4.64 -1.94 -2.20
CA ILE A 149 3.25 -1.76 -2.65
C ILE A 149 3.20 -1.12 -4.03
N TYR A 150 3.89 0.01 -4.22
CA TYR A 150 3.90 0.72 -5.50
C TYR A 150 4.57 -0.11 -6.60
N HIS A 151 5.64 -0.82 -6.26
CA HIS A 151 6.34 -1.67 -7.19
C HIS A 151 5.48 -2.86 -7.65
N VAL A 152 4.83 -3.57 -6.73
CA VAL A 152 3.88 -4.64 -7.06
C VAL A 152 2.69 -4.11 -7.85
N GLY A 153 2.20 -2.91 -7.53
CA GLY A 153 1.16 -2.23 -8.31
C GLY A 153 1.58 -2.02 -9.76
N ALA A 154 2.80 -1.56 -10.01
CA ALA A 154 3.33 -1.42 -11.37
C ALA A 154 3.53 -2.78 -12.04
N LEU A 155 4.12 -3.74 -11.34
CA LEU A 155 4.38 -5.09 -11.83
C LEU A 155 3.09 -5.89 -12.15
N SER A 156 1.96 -5.58 -11.50
CA SER A 156 0.68 -6.22 -11.80
C SER A 156 0.28 -6.06 -13.28
N ASN A 157 0.71 -4.98 -13.95
CA ASN A 157 0.50 -4.81 -15.38
C ASN A 157 1.15 -5.90 -16.23
N LEU A 158 2.35 -6.36 -15.83
CA LEU A 158 3.03 -7.47 -16.52
C LEU A 158 2.27 -8.79 -16.33
N PHE A 159 1.74 -9.00 -15.13
CA PHE A 159 0.95 -10.20 -14.84
C PHE A 159 -0.33 -10.24 -15.68
N PHE A 160 -1.11 -9.15 -15.71
CA PHE A 160 -2.33 -9.08 -16.50
C PHE A 160 -2.04 -9.15 -18.01
N LEU A 161 -0.95 -8.54 -18.47
CA LEU A 161 -0.54 -8.65 -19.86
C LEU A 161 -0.21 -10.09 -20.24
N LYS A 162 0.47 -10.84 -19.37
CA LYS A 162 0.80 -12.25 -19.58
C LYS A 162 -0.42 -13.16 -19.55
N THR A 163 -1.40 -12.86 -18.68
CA THR A 163 -2.57 -13.73 -18.44
C THR A 163 -3.79 -13.36 -19.27
N GLU A 164 -4.02 -12.08 -19.51
CA GLU A 164 -5.24 -11.55 -20.16
C GLU A 164 -4.96 -10.77 -21.45
N GLY A 165 -3.69 -10.51 -21.76
CA GLY A 165 -3.28 -9.78 -22.97
C GLY A 165 -3.52 -8.26 -22.88
N VAL A 166 -3.93 -7.74 -21.74
CA VAL A 166 -4.21 -6.31 -21.51
C VAL A 166 -3.53 -5.83 -20.22
N VAL A 167 -3.29 -4.52 -20.11
CA VAL A 167 -2.74 -3.94 -18.87
C VAL A 167 -3.76 -3.95 -17.75
N ALA A 168 -3.30 -3.93 -16.50
CA ALA A 168 -4.14 -4.06 -15.31
C ALA A 168 -5.33 -3.07 -15.28
N SER A 169 -5.11 -1.84 -15.74
CA SER A 169 -6.13 -0.78 -15.77
C SER A 169 -7.21 -0.98 -16.84
N GLU A 170 -7.02 -1.88 -17.78
CA GLU A 170 -8.00 -2.27 -18.79
C GLU A 170 -8.67 -3.61 -18.44
N ALA A 171 -7.95 -4.48 -17.73
CA ALA A 171 -8.48 -5.75 -17.23
C ALA A 171 -9.62 -5.54 -16.21
N VAL A 172 -9.61 -4.43 -15.47
CA VAL A 172 -10.59 -4.15 -14.42
C VAL A 172 -11.14 -2.72 -14.56
N LYS A 173 -12.46 -2.59 -14.56
CA LYS A 173 -13.13 -1.28 -14.66
C LYS A 173 -12.89 -0.38 -13.43
N ASP A 174 -12.70 -0.99 -12.28
CA ASP A 174 -12.52 -0.32 -10.99
C ASP A 174 -11.08 -0.54 -10.52
N MET A 175 -10.31 0.54 -10.44
CA MET A 175 -8.89 0.48 -10.08
C MET A 175 -8.64 -0.13 -8.70
N ASP A 176 -9.56 0.06 -7.76
CA ASP A 176 -9.44 -0.48 -6.40
C ASP A 176 -9.50 -2.01 -6.37
N LYS A 177 -10.01 -2.63 -7.44
CA LYS A 177 -10.10 -4.08 -7.59
C LYS A 177 -8.89 -4.74 -8.24
N ILE A 178 -7.93 -3.97 -8.76
CA ILE A 178 -6.74 -4.51 -9.43
C ILE A 178 -5.93 -5.41 -8.48
N ILE A 179 -5.56 -4.89 -7.31
CA ILE A 179 -4.75 -5.64 -6.35
C ILE A 179 -5.50 -6.84 -5.75
N PRO A 180 -6.76 -6.73 -5.30
CA PRO A 180 -7.53 -7.90 -4.89
C PRO A 180 -7.65 -8.98 -5.97
N LEU A 181 -7.88 -8.60 -7.22
CA LEU A 181 -7.95 -9.54 -8.33
C LEU A 181 -6.59 -10.19 -8.63
N PHE A 182 -5.51 -9.41 -8.60
CA PHE A 182 -4.15 -9.90 -8.74
C PHE A 182 -3.84 -10.95 -7.66
N ILE A 183 -4.13 -10.65 -6.39
CA ILE A 183 -3.91 -11.58 -5.28
C ILE A 183 -4.71 -12.86 -5.46
N ASN A 184 -5.98 -12.76 -5.85
CA ASN A 184 -6.85 -13.93 -6.04
C ASN A 184 -6.38 -14.83 -7.19
N LYS A 185 -5.76 -14.27 -8.24
CA LYS A 185 -5.28 -15.04 -9.40
C LYS A 185 -3.83 -15.52 -9.28
N ALA A 186 -2.99 -14.73 -8.63
CA ALA A 186 -1.53 -14.93 -8.62
C ALA A 186 -1.02 -15.60 -7.35
N MET A 187 -1.76 -15.49 -6.23
CA MET A 187 -1.31 -15.95 -4.93
C MET A 187 -1.92 -17.31 -4.57
N PRO A 188 -1.26 -18.07 -3.67
CA PRO A 188 -1.87 -19.28 -3.10
C PRO A 188 -3.17 -18.94 -2.36
N GLU A 189 -4.13 -19.86 -2.33
CA GLU A 189 -5.45 -19.67 -1.71
C GLU A 189 -5.37 -19.17 -0.25
N TRP A 190 -4.44 -19.73 0.54
CA TRP A 190 -4.23 -19.33 1.94
C TRP A 190 -3.76 -17.88 2.10
N PHE A 191 -3.06 -17.33 1.08
CA PHE A 191 -2.53 -15.97 1.15
C PHE A 191 -3.64 -14.92 1.13
N GLY A 192 -4.77 -15.19 0.49
CA GLY A 192 -5.94 -14.33 0.52
C GLY A 192 -6.39 -14.01 1.95
N ALA A 193 -6.44 -15.01 2.82
CA ALA A 193 -6.78 -14.84 4.23
C ALA A 193 -5.73 -14.01 4.99
N VAL A 194 -4.44 -14.27 4.77
CA VAL A 194 -3.34 -13.51 5.37
C VAL A 194 -3.37 -12.05 4.91
N PHE A 195 -3.64 -11.81 3.64
CA PHE A 195 -3.75 -10.47 3.10
C PHE A 195 -4.95 -9.70 3.67
N MET A 196 -6.08 -10.37 3.87
CA MET A 196 -7.23 -9.78 4.58
C MET A 196 -6.87 -9.39 6.02
N LEU A 197 -6.12 -10.23 6.74
CA LEU A 197 -5.60 -9.87 8.07
C LEU A 197 -4.66 -8.67 8.01
N CYS A 198 -3.84 -8.56 6.99
CA CYS A 198 -2.97 -7.41 6.76
C CYS A 198 -3.76 -6.11 6.56
N ILE A 199 -4.81 -6.13 5.73
CA ILE A 199 -5.71 -4.98 5.51
C ILE A 199 -6.45 -4.60 6.80
N LEU A 200 -6.97 -5.59 7.52
CA LEU A 200 -7.63 -5.35 8.81
C LEU A 200 -6.67 -4.73 9.82
N SER A 201 -5.43 -5.23 9.90
CA SER A 201 -4.38 -4.66 10.75
C SER A 201 -4.09 -3.20 10.41
N ALA A 202 -3.96 -2.86 9.12
CA ALA A 202 -3.76 -1.50 8.66
C ALA A 202 -4.94 -0.58 9.03
N SER A 203 -6.17 -1.07 8.86
CA SER A 203 -7.39 -0.34 9.22
C SER A 203 -7.50 -0.13 10.73
N MET A 204 -7.14 -1.12 11.55
CA MET A 204 -7.12 -1.00 13.01
C MET A 204 -6.12 0.05 13.49
N SER A 205 -4.90 0.03 12.93
CA SER A 205 -3.86 1.01 13.27
C SER A 205 -4.24 2.44 12.85
N THR A 206 -5.09 2.59 11.84
CA THR A 206 -5.56 3.92 11.40
C THR A 206 -6.67 4.46 12.30
N LEU A 207 -7.47 3.58 12.92
CA LEU A 207 -8.60 3.94 13.78
C LEU A 207 -8.21 4.13 15.25
N SER A 208 -7.08 3.60 15.68
CA SER A 208 -6.54 3.72 17.05
C SER A 208 -5.72 5.00 17.21
#